data_7848933bc845eddfff3dbf8f504ee52e
#
_entry.id   7848933bc845eddfff3dbf8f504ee52e
#
_cell.length_a   1.000
_cell.length_b   1.000
_cell.length_c   1.000
_cell.angle_alpha   90.00
_cell.angle_beta   90.00
_cell.angle_gamma   90.00
#
_symmetry.space_group_name_H-M   'P 1'
#
loop_
_entity.id
_entity.type
_entity.pdbx_description
1 polymer ?
#
loop_
_entity_poly.entity_id
_entity_poly.type
_entity_poly.pdbx_seq_one_letter_code
_entity_poly.pdbx_strand_id
1 'polypeptide(L)'
;MVNDNNIPEGDDMGETSMMKKSLLGALAFGLATSTSAFAQTEIHWWHAMTGANNEVVNRLAEEFNNSQKDYKVVVSYKGQYADTLNAGIAAFRAGNAPHILQVFEVGTATMMGAKGAIKPVYQLMSEAGEKFDPNAYLPAITGYYSTAKGEMLSFPFNSSSMVMWINRDELKKAGVNEIPKTWPDVFEAAKKLKAAGHDTCGFSNAWASWAHIEQFSAWHNVPMATKANGLDGFDTEMKFNSPLHVKHLQNLIDLQKDKTYDYSGRDSKSEGRFTSGECAIFLTSSGFYGNVKANAKFDYTSTLMPYYPDVEGAPQNSIIGGASLWVMGGKSAEEYKGVAKFFAFLSDTDRQAKLHQESGYLPITKAAYEKTKASGFYEKNPVLETPLKELTNKEPTENSRGLRFGNMVQIRDVISEEIEAALAGQKPAKDALDAAVSRSNQILRQFERTVR
;
A
#
# COMPACT_ATOMS: atom_id res chain seq x y z
N MET A 1 32.81 14.64 -59.31
CA MET A 1 34.00 13.92 -59.72
C MET A 1 33.67 12.47 -59.47
N VAL A 2 33.15 11.80 -60.50
CA VAL A 2 33.88 10.91 -61.41
C VAL A 2 34.12 9.57 -60.76
N ASN A 3 33.32 8.62 -61.15
CA ASN A 3 33.40 7.54 -62.16
C ASN A 3 33.85 6.22 -61.50
N ASP A 4 33.54 5.05 -61.89
CA ASP A 4 32.77 4.40 -62.97
C ASP A 4 33.01 2.88 -62.84
N ASN A 5 31.99 2.11 -63.18
CA ASN A 5 31.98 0.93 -64.02
C ASN A 5 32.91 -0.30 -63.68
N ASN A 6 32.45 -1.53 -63.59
CA ASN A 6 32.18 -2.37 -64.76
C ASN A 6 31.71 -3.76 -64.37
N ILE A 7 30.70 -4.23 -65.12
CA ILE A 7 30.30 -5.62 -65.32
C ILE A 7 31.18 -6.20 -66.41
N PRO A 8 31.38 -7.55 -66.49
CA PRO A 8 30.86 -8.20 -67.70
C PRO A 8 30.12 -9.56 -67.46
N GLU A 9 29.16 -9.76 -68.33
CA GLU A 9 28.46 -10.95 -68.72
C GLU A 9 29.39 -12.01 -69.38
N GLY A 10 28.85 -13.24 -69.51
CA GLY A 10 29.42 -14.25 -70.44
C GLY A 10 28.77 -15.63 -70.27
N ASP A 11 27.86 -15.93 -71.15
CA ASP A 11 27.18 -17.19 -71.53
C ASP A 11 28.09 -18.43 -71.56
N ASP A 12 27.61 -19.63 -71.45
CA ASP A 12 27.10 -20.44 -72.52
C ASP A 12 26.67 -21.89 -72.12
N MET A 13 25.83 -22.48 -72.96
CA MET A 13 25.06 -23.68 -72.89
C MET A 13 25.84 -24.98 -72.95
N GLY A 14 25.20 -26.08 -72.52
CA GLY A 14 25.60 -27.44 -72.84
C GLY A 14 24.60 -28.49 -72.36
N GLU A 15 23.70 -28.94 -73.26
CA GLU A 15 22.85 -30.12 -73.15
C GLU A 15 23.67 -31.43 -73.07
N THR A 16 23.21 -32.46 -72.36
CA THR A 16 22.59 -33.67 -72.86
C THR A 16 22.54 -34.79 -71.84
N SER A 17 21.45 -35.52 -71.93
CA SER A 17 21.25 -36.98 -71.94
C SER A 17 20.90 -37.76 -70.69
N MET A 18 19.68 -38.26 -70.78
CA MET A 18 18.97 -39.35 -70.10
C MET A 18 19.82 -40.46 -69.47
N MET A 19 19.42 -40.92 -68.29
CA MET A 19 19.10 -42.32 -68.07
C MET A 19 18.16 -42.54 -66.87
N LYS A 20 17.05 -43.27 -67.15
CA LYS A 20 16.03 -43.73 -66.18
C LYS A 20 16.65 -44.80 -65.28
N LYS A 21 16.47 -44.72 -63.97
CA LYS A 21 16.31 -45.84 -63.07
C LYS A 21 15.33 -45.55 -61.98
N SER A 22 14.22 -46.26 -61.97
CA SER A 22 13.21 -46.35 -60.95
C SER A 22 13.79 -46.93 -59.67
N LEU A 23 13.59 -46.30 -58.53
CA LEU A 23 13.59 -46.98 -57.25
C LEU A 23 12.44 -46.43 -56.37
N LEU A 24 11.51 -47.31 -56.03
CA LEU A 24 10.48 -47.10 -54.99
C LEU A 24 11.20 -46.83 -53.66
N GLY A 25 10.91 -45.68 -53.08
CA GLY A 25 11.31 -45.32 -51.73
C GLY A 25 10.09 -44.85 -50.94
N ALA A 26 9.74 -45.59 -49.92
CA ALA A 26 8.55 -45.42 -49.07
C ALA A 26 8.45 -43.98 -48.50
N LEU A 27 7.34 -43.32 -48.74
CA LEU A 27 6.93 -42.08 -48.00
C LEU A 27 6.60 -42.48 -46.55
N ALA A 28 7.53 -42.34 -45.64
CA ALA A 28 7.25 -42.26 -44.23
C ALA A 28 6.64 -40.88 -43.97
N PHE A 29 5.30 -40.79 -43.88
CA PHE A 29 4.59 -39.64 -43.37
C PHE A 29 4.89 -39.51 -41.86
N GLY A 30 5.95 -38.81 -41.50
CA GLY A 30 6.18 -38.36 -40.14
C GLY A 30 5.10 -37.35 -39.78
N LEU A 31 4.07 -37.79 -39.01
CA LEU A 31 3.19 -36.87 -38.27
C LEU A 31 4.09 -36.11 -37.29
N ALA A 32 4.60 -34.96 -37.71
CA ALA A 32 5.06 -33.94 -36.80
C ALA A 32 3.83 -33.43 -36.03
N THR A 33 3.57 -34.04 -34.88
CA THR A 33 2.68 -33.40 -33.88
C THR A 33 3.34 -32.10 -33.46
N SER A 34 3.01 -31.02 -34.19
CA SER A 34 3.28 -29.66 -33.71
C SER A 34 2.50 -29.52 -32.42
N THR A 35 3.17 -29.77 -31.29
CA THR A 35 2.70 -29.25 -30.00
C THR A 35 2.71 -27.74 -30.14
N SER A 36 1.54 -27.17 -30.40
CA SER A 36 1.31 -25.75 -30.28
C SER A 36 1.66 -25.43 -28.84
N ALA A 37 2.83 -24.88 -28.60
CA ALA A 37 3.13 -24.22 -27.32
C ALA A 37 2.12 -23.07 -27.24
N PHE A 38 1.02 -23.28 -26.53
CA PHE A 38 0.12 -22.20 -26.20
C PHE A 38 0.96 -21.17 -25.42
N ALA A 39 1.06 -19.96 -25.96
CA ALA A 39 1.69 -18.87 -25.26
C ALA A 39 0.95 -18.67 -23.93
N GLN A 40 1.71 -18.55 -22.82
CA GLN A 40 1.12 -18.27 -21.52
C GLN A 40 0.27 -17.01 -21.58
N THR A 41 -0.91 -17.00 -20.94
CA THR A 41 -1.71 -15.80 -20.81
C THR A 41 -1.04 -14.84 -19.84
N GLU A 42 -0.64 -13.66 -20.31
CA GLU A 42 0.01 -12.65 -19.44
C GLU A 42 -1.01 -11.91 -18.57
N ILE A 43 -0.71 -11.80 -17.28
CA ILE A 43 -1.47 -11.10 -16.27
C ILE A 43 -0.65 -9.92 -15.76
N HIS A 44 -0.99 -8.71 -16.18
CA HIS A 44 -0.28 -7.50 -15.79
C HIS A 44 -0.74 -7.01 -14.42
N TRP A 45 0.20 -6.87 -13.49
CA TRP A 45 0.00 -6.34 -12.14
C TRP A 45 0.77 -5.04 -11.95
N TRP A 46 0.04 -3.92 -11.77
CA TRP A 46 0.62 -2.61 -11.47
C TRP A 46 0.64 -2.37 -9.96
N HIS A 47 1.78 -1.97 -9.43
CA HIS A 47 2.00 -1.82 -8.00
C HIS A 47 2.84 -0.59 -7.63
N ALA A 48 2.80 -0.23 -6.33
CA ALA A 48 3.47 0.92 -5.72
C ALA A 48 4.58 0.51 -4.72
N MET A 49 4.96 -0.77 -4.67
CA MET A 49 5.92 -1.26 -3.68
C MET A 49 7.35 -0.82 -4.02
N THR A 50 8.10 -0.36 -3.01
CA THR A 50 9.48 0.10 -3.12
C THR A 50 10.42 -0.66 -2.18
N GLY A 51 11.73 -0.54 -2.38
CA GLY A 51 12.75 -1.15 -1.53
C GLY A 51 12.55 -2.66 -1.33
N ALA A 52 12.69 -3.13 -0.11
CA ALA A 52 12.55 -4.57 0.22
C ALA A 52 11.16 -5.13 -0.16
N ASN A 53 10.10 -4.32 -0.10
CA ASN A 53 8.77 -4.76 -0.49
C ASN A 53 8.60 -4.94 -2.00
N ASN A 54 9.36 -4.21 -2.83
CA ASN A 54 9.42 -4.45 -4.28
C ASN A 54 10.03 -5.83 -4.60
N GLU A 55 11.09 -6.22 -3.88
CA GLU A 55 11.70 -7.55 -4.03
C GLU A 55 10.70 -8.66 -3.67
N VAL A 56 9.87 -8.45 -2.64
CA VAL A 56 8.81 -9.39 -2.26
C VAL A 56 7.78 -9.54 -3.38
N VAL A 57 7.34 -8.46 -4.01
CA VAL A 57 6.37 -8.49 -5.13
C VAL A 57 6.95 -9.25 -6.32
N ASN A 58 8.18 -8.95 -6.72
CA ASN A 58 8.86 -9.65 -7.82
C ASN A 58 8.97 -11.15 -7.53
N ARG A 59 9.37 -11.53 -6.33
CA ARG A 59 9.49 -12.93 -5.90
C ARG A 59 8.15 -13.66 -5.92
N LEU A 60 7.06 -13.05 -5.45
CA LEU A 60 5.72 -13.64 -5.48
C LEU A 60 5.25 -13.93 -6.92
N ALA A 61 5.49 -13.01 -7.85
CA ALA A 61 5.18 -13.20 -9.25
C ALA A 61 6.05 -14.32 -9.86
N GLU A 62 7.34 -14.35 -9.56
CA GLU A 62 8.26 -15.39 -10.05
C GLU A 62 7.90 -16.78 -9.49
N GLU A 63 7.61 -16.90 -8.19
CA GLU A 63 7.17 -18.15 -7.56
C GLU A 63 5.88 -18.68 -8.22
N PHE A 64 4.89 -17.80 -8.51
CA PHE A 64 3.69 -18.18 -9.25
C PHE A 64 4.03 -18.64 -10.66
N ASN A 65 4.80 -17.86 -11.40
CA ASN A 65 5.18 -18.17 -12.78
C ASN A 65 5.92 -19.51 -12.91
N ASN A 66 6.72 -19.86 -11.90
CA ASN A 66 7.45 -21.15 -11.86
C ASN A 66 6.58 -22.34 -11.42
N SER A 67 5.44 -22.08 -10.73
CA SER A 67 4.57 -23.13 -10.18
C SER A 67 3.63 -23.77 -11.21
N GLN A 68 3.41 -23.14 -12.36
CA GLN A 68 2.49 -23.58 -13.42
C GLN A 68 2.96 -23.08 -14.80
N LYS A 69 2.23 -23.44 -15.89
CA LYS A 69 2.62 -23.15 -17.29
C LYS A 69 1.58 -22.36 -18.08
N ASP A 70 0.40 -22.12 -17.52
CA ASP A 70 -0.73 -21.55 -18.24
C ASP A 70 -0.72 -20.01 -18.22
N TYR A 71 -0.24 -19.43 -17.12
CA TYR A 71 -0.30 -17.99 -16.86
C TYR A 71 1.07 -17.42 -16.50
N LYS A 72 1.29 -16.13 -16.84
CA LYS A 72 2.51 -15.40 -16.48
C LYS A 72 2.12 -14.05 -15.87
N VAL A 73 2.40 -13.86 -14.59
CA VAL A 73 2.25 -12.57 -13.93
C VAL A 73 3.43 -11.68 -14.30
N VAL A 74 3.12 -10.50 -14.84
CA VAL A 74 4.08 -9.46 -15.22
C VAL A 74 3.86 -8.26 -14.31
N VAL A 75 4.80 -7.99 -13.41
CA VAL A 75 4.72 -6.88 -12.46
C VAL A 75 5.29 -5.60 -13.05
N SER A 76 4.70 -4.47 -12.69
CA SER A 76 5.17 -3.14 -13.11
C SER A 76 5.01 -2.13 -11.97
N TYR A 77 6.11 -1.60 -11.50
CA TYR A 77 6.12 -0.45 -10.59
C TYR A 77 5.63 0.81 -11.32
N LYS A 78 4.68 1.55 -10.74
CA LYS A 78 4.04 2.73 -11.35
C LYS A 78 4.20 4.01 -10.53
N GLY A 79 5.17 4.07 -9.64
CA GLY A 79 5.35 5.19 -8.72
C GLY A 79 4.72 4.91 -7.34
N GLN A 80 4.58 5.95 -6.53
CA GLN A 80 3.92 5.86 -5.24
C GLN A 80 2.44 5.50 -5.40
N TYR A 81 1.72 5.24 -4.31
CA TYR A 81 0.32 4.82 -4.36
C TYR A 81 -0.59 5.76 -5.16
N ALA A 82 -0.44 7.07 -4.98
CA ALA A 82 -1.22 8.07 -5.72
C ALA A 82 -0.90 8.01 -7.24
N ASP A 83 0.37 7.89 -7.60
CA ASP A 83 0.82 7.77 -8.99
C ASP A 83 0.24 6.50 -9.63
N THR A 84 0.32 5.37 -8.92
CA THR A 84 -0.20 4.07 -9.37
C THR A 84 -1.71 4.11 -9.60
N LEU A 85 -2.48 4.70 -8.67
CA LEU A 85 -3.93 4.86 -8.84
C LEU A 85 -4.26 5.77 -10.02
N ASN A 86 -3.59 6.93 -10.14
CA ASN A 86 -3.81 7.87 -11.23
C ASN A 86 -3.46 7.25 -12.60
N ALA A 87 -2.35 6.50 -12.68
CA ALA A 87 -1.99 5.74 -13.88
C ALA A 87 -3.05 4.69 -14.23
N GLY A 88 -3.58 3.98 -13.23
CA GLY A 88 -4.67 3.01 -13.42
C GLY A 88 -5.96 3.65 -13.94
N ILE A 89 -6.36 4.80 -13.40
CA ILE A 89 -7.53 5.57 -13.86
C ILE A 89 -7.33 6.04 -15.30
N ALA A 90 -6.17 6.58 -15.63
CA ALA A 90 -5.84 7.03 -16.98
C ALA A 90 -5.86 5.87 -17.99
N ALA A 91 -5.24 4.74 -17.63
CA ALA A 91 -5.21 3.53 -18.45
C ALA A 91 -6.62 2.93 -18.66
N PHE A 92 -7.46 2.93 -17.62
CA PHE A 92 -8.85 2.47 -17.75
C PHE A 92 -9.62 3.33 -18.77
N ARG A 93 -9.50 4.66 -18.67
CA ARG A 93 -10.14 5.59 -19.63
C ARG A 93 -9.64 5.41 -21.07
N ALA A 94 -8.38 5.01 -21.23
CA ALA A 94 -7.76 4.73 -22.52
C ALA A 94 -8.01 3.30 -23.04
N GLY A 95 -8.75 2.45 -22.31
CA GLY A 95 -9.05 1.07 -22.68
C GLY A 95 -7.88 0.08 -22.56
N ASN A 96 -6.80 0.43 -21.84
CA ASN A 96 -5.59 -0.37 -21.69
C ASN A 96 -5.20 -0.59 -20.21
N ALA A 97 -6.17 -0.65 -19.30
CA ALA A 97 -5.95 -0.93 -17.89
C ALA A 97 -5.20 -2.27 -17.66
N PRO A 98 -4.39 -2.40 -16.60
CA PRO A 98 -3.81 -3.69 -16.22
C PRO A 98 -4.91 -4.69 -15.83
N HIS A 99 -4.54 -5.93 -15.54
CA HIS A 99 -5.47 -6.92 -14.97
C HIS A 99 -5.66 -6.68 -13.47
N ILE A 100 -4.56 -6.38 -12.78
CA ILE A 100 -4.51 -6.14 -11.35
C ILE A 100 -3.90 -4.76 -11.09
N LEU A 101 -4.62 -3.93 -10.34
CA LEU A 101 -4.17 -2.63 -9.88
C LEU A 101 -4.07 -2.63 -8.35
N GLN A 102 -2.89 -2.38 -7.80
CA GLN A 102 -2.74 -2.16 -6.38
C GLN A 102 -3.24 -0.75 -6.03
N VAL A 103 -4.21 -0.68 -5.13
CA VAL A 103 -4.80 0.59 -4.68
C VAL A 103 -4.72 0.65 -3.17
N PHE A 104 -4.14 1.74 -2.66
CA PHE A 104 -4.09 1.96 -1.21
C PHE A 104 -5.48 2.23 -0.62
N GLU A 105 -5.61 2.11 0.68
CA GLU A 105 -6.88 2.07 1.41
C GLU A 105 -7.78 3.27 1.11
N VAL A 106 -7.23 4.48 0.99
CA VAL A 106 -8.00 5.69 0.70
C VAL A 106 -8.53 5.76 -0.73
N GLY A 107 -8.04 4.93 -1.64
CA GLY A 107 -8.57 4.78 -2.99
C GLY A 107 -9.85 3.93 -3.05
N THR A 108 -10.21 3.23 -1.98
CA THR A 108 -11.32 2.26 -1.94
C THR A 108 -12.66 2.86 -2.40
N ALA A 109 -13.08 4.00 -1.84
CA ALA A 109 -14.35 4.61 -2.22
C ALA A 109 -14.36 5.10 -3.69
N THR A 110 -13.22 5.55 -4.20
CA THR A 110 -13.05 5.91 -5.62
C THR A 110 -13.24 4.70 -6.53
N MET A 111 -12.63 3.56 -6.18
CA MET A 111 -12.80 2.31 -6.93
C MET A 111 -14.23 1.78 -6.84
N MET A 112 -14.87 1.85 -5.66
CA MET A 112 -16.27 1.46 -5.48
C MET A 112 -17.23 2.31 -6.33
N GLY A 113 -16.96 3.60 -6.47
CA GLY A 113 -17.76 4.53 -7.28
C GLY A 113 -17.55 4.40 -8.78
N ALA A 114 -16.49 3.74 -9.23
CA ALA A 114 -16.14 3.62 -10.65
C ALA A 114 -16.94 2.49 -11.33
N LYS A 115 -18.16 2.80 -11.79
CA LYS A 115 -19.06 1.84 -12.44
C LYS A 115 -18.40 1.18 -13.66
N GLY A 116 -18.41 -0.16 -13.69
CA GLY A 116 -17.83 -0.96 -14.78
C GLY A 116 -16.29 -1.02 -14.83
N ALA A 117 -15.59 -0.28 -13.96
CA ALA A 117 -14.13 -0.26 -13.96
C ALA A 117 -13.51 -1.47 -13.25
N ILE A 118 -14.26 -2.15 -12.42
CA ILE A 118 -13.76 -3.28 -11.61
C ILE A 118 -14.56 -4.55 -11.84
N LYS A 119 -13.88 -5.69 -11.69
CA LYS A 119 -14.48 -7.01 -11.48
C LYS A 119 -14.37 -7.33 -9.99
N PRO A 120 -15.47 -7.37 -9.22
CA PRO A 120 -15.43 -7.70 -7.80
C PRO A 120 -14.77 -9.05 -7.52
N VAL A 121 -13.89 -9.09 -6.53
CA VAL A 121 -13.10 -10.31 -6.22
C VAL A 121 -14.01 -11.48 -5.82
N TYR A 122 -15.08 -11.24 -5.05
CA TYR A 122 -16.01 -12.30 -4.70
C TYR A 122 -16.66 -12.96 -5.93
N GLN A 123 -16.98 -12.18 -6.98
CA GLN A 123 -17.51 -12.70 -8.26
C GLN A 123 -16.42 -13.40 -9.06
N LEU A 124 -15.24 -12.78 -9.18
CA LEU A 124 -14.11 -13.36 -9.90
C LEU A 124 -13.78 -14.77 -9.40
N MET A 125 -13.60 -14.92 -8.08
CA MET A 125 -13.19 -16.18 -7.47
C MET A 125 -14.30 -17.25 -7.61
N SER A 126 -15.56 -16.86 -7.42
CA SER A 126 -16.72 -17.76 -7.61
C SER A 126 -16.85 -18.23 -9.07
N GLU A 127 -16.73 -17.35 -10.05
CA GLU A 127 -16.83 -17.70 -11.47
C GLU A 127 -15.67 -18.58 -11.94
N ALA A 128 -14.49 -18.38 -11.37
CA ALA A 128 -13.31 -19.22 -11.67
C ALA A 128 -13.30 -20.56 -10.93
N GLY A 129 -14.24 -20.78 -10.00
CA GLY A 129 -14.29 -21.99 -9.16
C GLY A 129 -13.19 -22.06 -8.10
N GLU A 130 -12.59 -20.92 -7.75
CA GLU A 130 -11.55 -20.83 -6.72
C GLU A 130 -12.15 -20.58 -5.34
N LYS A 131 -11.56 -21.22 -4.32
CA LYS A 131 -11.99 -21.02 -2.93
C LYS A 131 -11.60 -19.62 -2.45
N PHE A 132 -12.58 -18.90 -1.92
CA PHE A 132 -12.37 -17.59 -1.34
C PHE A 132 -13.37 -17.39 -0.17
N ASP A 133 -12.84 -17.35 1.06
CA ASP A 133 -13.63 -17.14 2.27
C ASP A 133 -13.33 -15.78 2.89
N PRO A 134 -14.22 -14.79 2.78
CA PRO A 134 -14.05 -13.49 3.44
C PRO A 134 -13.87 -13.57 4.95
N ASN A 135 -14.44 -14.60 5.62
CA ASN A 135 -14.33 -14.75 7.07
C ASN A 135 -12.96 -15.25 7.54
N ALA A 136 -12.12 -15.72 6.63
CA ALA A 136 -10.73 -16.08 6.92
C ALA A 136 -9.87 -14.85 7.24
N TYR A 137 -10.26 -13.66 6.75
CA TYR A 137 -9.52 -12.41 6.94
C TYR A 137 -9.85 -11.75 8.30
N LEU A 138 -8.97 -10.83 8.72
CA LEU A 138 -9.20 -10.04 9.92
C LEU A 138 -10.38 -9.07 9.71
N PRO A 139 -11.29 -8.89 10.71
CA PRO A 139 -12.47 -8.03 10.55
C PRO A 139 -12.16 -6.58 10.14
N ALA A 140 -11.07 -5.99 10.67
CA ALA A 140 -10.65 -4.64 10.29
C ALA A 140 -10.31 -4.51 8.79
N ILE A 141 -9.89 -5.61 8.15
CA ILE A 141 -9.56 -5.67 6.72
C ILE A 141 -10.81 -5.89 5.89
N THR A 142 -11.64 -6.88 6.25
CA THR A 142 -12.87 -7.18 5.51
C THR A 142 -13.86 -6.02 5.52
N GLY A 143 -14.04 -5.38 6.68
CA GLY A 143 -14.93 -4.21 6.82
C GLY A 143 -14.53 -3.03 5.94
N TYR A 144 -13.25 -2.91 5.61
CA TYR A 144 -12.73 -1.82 4.78
C TYR A 144 -12.98 -2.07 3.28
N TYR A 145 -12.76 -3.30 2.80
CA TYR A 145 -12.78 -3.65 1.37
C TYR A 145 -14.06 -4.32 0.89
N SER A 146 -15.09 -4.41 1.74
CA SER A 146 -16.35 -5.05 1.40
C SER A 146 -17.49 -4.05 1.21
N THR A 147 -18.54 -4.48 0.49
CA THR A 147 -19.83 -3.82 0.47
C THR A 147 -20.50 -3.89 1.84
N ALA A 148 -21.60 -3.14 2.04
CA ALA A 148 -22.42 -3.25 3.25
C ALA A 148 -23.00 -4.68 3.48
N LYS A 149 -23.02 -5.52 2.44
CA LYS A 149 -23.45 -6.93 2.50
C LYS A 149 -22.31 -7.89 2.84
N GLY A 150 -21.08 -7.39 3.07
CA GLY A 150 -19.90 -8.21 3.32
C GLY A 150 -19.24 -8.82 2.07
N GLU A 151 -19.64 -8.40 0.88
CA GLU A 151 -19.07 -8.88 -0.38
C GLU A 151 -17.73 -8.19 -0.64
N MET A 152 -16.62 -8.92 -0.66
CA MET A 152 -15.28 -8.36 -0.90
C MET A 152 -15.06 -7.94 -2.33
N LEU A 153 -14.77 -6.66 -2.53
CA LEU A 153 -14.58 -6.04 -3.85
C LEU A 153 -13.15 -6.15 -4.34
N SER A 154 -12.17 -6.15 -3.44
CA SER A 154 -10.74 -6.27 -3.75
C SER A 154 -10.10 -7.38 -2.92
N PHE A 155 -8.95 -7.87 -3.37
CA PHE A 155 -8.18 -8.88 -2.66
C PHE A 155 -7.24 -8.19 -1.66
N PRO A 156 -7.37 -8.43 -0.34
CA PRO A 156 -6.46 -7.88 0.65
C PRO A 156 -5.04 -8.37 0.40
N PHE A 157 -4.07 -7.47 0.47
CA PHE A 157 -2.69 -7.81 0.15
C PHE A 157 -1.71 -7.34 1.23
N ASN A 158 -1.44 -6.04 1.31
CA ASN A 158 -0.43 -5.49 2.18
C ASN A 158 -1.02 -4.44 3.14
N SER A 159 -1.91 -4.89 4.02
CA SER A 159 -2.45 -4.04 5.06
C SER A 159 -1.43 -3.78 6.16
N SER A 160 -1.45 -2.58 6.72
CA SER A 160 -0.54 -2.13 7.78
C SER A 160 -1.29 -1.33 8.85
N SER A 161 -0.58 -0.94 9.90
CA SER A 161 -1.01 0.06 10.88
C SER A 161 0.10 1.11 11.03
N MET A 162 -0.24 2.29 11.53
CA MET A 162 0.74 3.29 11.94
C MET A 162 1.41 2.81 13.22
N VAL A 163 2.73 2.88 13.32
CA VAL A 163 3.47 2.58 14.55
C VAL A 163 4.53 3.66 14.81
N MET A 164 4.96 3.77 16.06
CA MET A 164 6.07 4.64 16.41
C MET A 164 7.38 3.83 16.48
N TRP A 165 8.28 4.09 15.54
CA TRP A 165 9.64 3.52 15.50
C TRP A 165 10.57 4.30 16.39
N ILE A 166 11.42 3.59 17.13
CA ILE A 166 12.31 4.14 18.15
C ILE A 166 13.74 3.63 17.93
N ASN A 167 14.70 4.54 17.85
CA ASN A 167 16.11 4.27 17.97
C ASN A 167 16.47 4.26 19.48
N ARG A 168 16.63 3.07 20.06
CA ARG A 168 16.88 2.92 21.51
C ARG A 168 18.25 3.44 21.91
N ASP A 169 19.23 3.33 21.04
CA ASP A 169 20.59 3.81 21.33
C ASP A 169 20.59 5.32 21.54
N GLU A 170 19.90 6.07 20.68
CA GLU A 170 19.81 7.52 20.81
C GLU A 170 18.96 7.95 22.03
N LEU A 171 17.83 7.27 22.29
CA LEU A 171 17.06 7.53 23.51
C LEU A 171 17.90 7.34 24.76
N LYS A 172 18.64 6.23 24.84
CA LYS A 172 19.52 5.94 25.98
C LYS A 172 20.62 6.98 26.14
N LYS A 173 21.27 7.41 25.07
CA LYS A 173 22.26 8.50 25.09
C LYS A 173 21.68 9.81 25.63
N ALA A 174 20.43 10.10 25.30
CA ALA A 174 19.70 11.28 25.75
C ALA A 174 19.13 11.15 27.19
N GLY A 175 19.38 10.03 27.87
CA GLY A 175 18.86 9.78 29.21
C GLY A 175 17.35 9.50 29.24
N VAL A 176 16.76 9.10 28.11
CA VAL A 176 15.38 8.67 28.02
C VAL A 176 15.33 7.15 28.24
N ASN A 177 15.05 6.74 29.47
CA ASN A 177 15.13 5.35 29.90
C ASN A 177 13.84 4.55 29.58
N GLU A 178 12.73 5.23 29.44
CA GLU A 178 11.44 4.62 29.10
C GLU A 178 10.98 5.02 27.71
N ILE A 179 10.38 4.09 26.99
CA ILE A 179 9.79 4.38 25.67
C ILE A 179 8.59 5.30 25.85
N PRO A 180 8.55 6.46 25.15
CA PRO A 180 7.42 7.39 25.21
C PRO A 180 6.10 6.72 24.82
N LYS A 181 5.02 7.03 25.54
CA LYS A 181 3.67 6.48 25.28
C LYS A 181 2.64 7.55 24.97
N THR A 182 2.84 8.75 25.46
CA THR A 182 1.93 9.88 25.26
C THR A 182 2.57 10.95 24.38
N TRP A 183 1.77 11.82 23.78
CA TRP A 183 2.30 12.95 23.02
C TRP A 183 3.22 13.84 23.88
N PRO A 184 2.84 14.20 25.13
CA PRO A 184 3.76 14.90 26.02
C PRO A 184 5.11 14.18 26.20
N ASP A 185 5.10 12.84 26.39
CA ASP A 185 6.35 12.06 26.55
C ASP A 185 7.21 12.12 25.29
N VAL A 186 6.59 11.99 24.09
CA VAL A 186 7.30 12.08 22.80
C VAL A 186 7.96 13.44 22.65
N PHE A 187 7.23 14.52 22.96
CA PHE A 187 7.76 15.88 22.86
C PHE A 187 8.92 16.13 23.85
N GLU A 188 8.82 15.64 25.07
CA GLU A 188 9.90 15.71 26.06
C GLU A 188 11.11 14.85 25.66
N ALA A 189 10.89 13.65 25.16
CA ALA A 189 11.96 12.79 24.66
C ALA A 189 12.70 13.46 23.49
N ALA A 190 11.96 14.04 22.54
CA ALA A 190 12.55 14.74 21.39
C ALA A 190 13.39 15.97 21.81
N LYS A 191 12.92 16.74 22.82
CA LYS A 191 13.72 17.85 23.41
C LYS A 191 15.00 17.35 24.09
N LYS A 192 14.93 16.24 24.84
CA LYS A 192 16.11 15.63 25.47
C LYS A 192 17.11 15.12 24.44
N LEU A 193 16.64 14.48 23.36
CA LEU A 193 17.47 14.05 22.24
C LEU A 193 18.25 15.22 21.66
N LYS A 194 17.57 16.32 21.40
CA LYS A 194 18.20 17.54 20.89
C LYS A 194 19.22 18.11 21.86
N ALA A 195 18.88 18.22 23.15
CA ALA A 195 19.78 18.69 24.19
C ALA A 195 21.03 17.80 24.36
N ALA A 196 20.93 16.51 24.04
CA ALA A 196 22.02 15.54 24.05
C ALA A 196 22.89 15.57 22.78
N GLY A 197 22.64 16.48 21.85
CA GLY A 197 23.39 16.63 20.61
C GLY A 197 22.85 15.86 19.40
N HIS A 198 21.64 15.31 19.49
CA HIS A 198 20.93 14.75 18.33
C HIS A 198 20.23 15.88 17.58
N ASP A 199 21.03 16.75 16.94
CA ASP A 199 20.60 18.06 16.44
C ASP A 199 19.74 18.02 15.19
N THR A 200 19.73 16.89 14.48
CA THR A 200 19.12 16.81 13.14
C THR A 200 17.62 16.60 13.19
N CYS A 201 17.15 15.67 14.07
CA CYS A 201 15.73 15.32 14.13
C CYS A 201 15.42 14.50 15.39
N GLY A 202 14.84 15.13 16.42
CA GLY A 202 14.38 14.41 17.62
C GLY A 202 13.16 13.51 17.32
N PHE A 203 12.19 14.04 16.57
CA PHE A 203 10.97 13.36 16.17
C PHE A 203 10.56 13.77 14.74
N SER A 204 10.09 12.82 13.95
CA SER A 204 9.51 13.07 12.63
C SER A 204 8.47 12.00 12.27
N ASN A 205 7.92 12.11 11.06
CA ASN A 205 6.98 11.14 10.51
C ASN A 205 7.09 11.05 8.99
N ALA A 206 6.61 9.93 8.44
CA ALA A 206 6.11 9.86 7.08
C ALA A 206 4.57 9.99 7.07
N TRP A 207 3.97 10.24 5.90
CA TRP A 207 2.51 10.23 5.73
C TRP A 207 1.77 11.18 6.70
N ALA A 208 2.14 12.46 6.75
CA ALA A 208 1.67 13.42 7.75
C ALA A 208 0.14 13.49 7.90
N SER A 209 -0.63 13.51 6.79
CA SER A 209 -2.09 13.46 6.83
C SER A 209 -2.58 12.19 7.55
N TRP A 210 -2.00 11.04 7.19
CA TRP A 210 -2.36 9.76 7.81
C TRP A 210 -1.99 9.70 9.29
N ALA A 211 -0.79 10.16 9.66
CA ALA A 211 -0.30 10.13 11.05
C ALA A 211 -1.08 11.09 11.96
N HIS A 212 -1.22 12.36 11.54
CA HIS A 212 -1.64 13.44 12.41
C HIS A 212 -3.12 13.85 12.28
N ILE A 213 -3.83 13.34 11.27
CA ILE A 213 -5.26 13.57 11.09
C ILE A 213 -6.04 12.25 11.15
N GLU A 214 -5.77 11.31 10.26
CA GLU A 214 -6.57 10.09 10.08
C GLU A 214 -6.40 9.12 11.25
N GLN A 215 -5.18 8.66 11.50
CA GLN A 215 -4.86 7.79 12.63
C GLN A 215 -5.06 8.51 13.97
N PHE A 216 -4.68 9.79 14.02
CA PHE A 216 -4.88 10.61 15.20
C PHE A 216 -6.36 10.66 15.61
N SER A 217 -7.26 10.89 14.66
CA SER A 217 -8.70 10.89 14.91
C SER A 217 -9.18 9.55 15.47
N ALA A 218 -8.84 8.46 14.81
CA ALA A 218 -9.24 7.12 15.21
C ALA A 218 -8.67 6.75 16.59
N TRP A 219 -7.38 6.98 16.82
CA TRP A 219 -6.66 6.67 18.05
C TRP A 219 -7.15 7.44 19.27
N HIS A 220 -7.62 8.69 19.07
CA HIS A 220 -8.22 9.52 20.11
C HIS A 220 -9.75 9.39 20.18
N ASN A 221 -10.35 8.48 19.40
CA ASN A 221 -11.80 8.28 19.35
C ASN A 221 -12.59 9.54 19.04
N VAL A 222 -12.07 10.40 18.17
CA VAL A 222 -12.75 11.60 17.70
C VAL A 222 -13.10 11.50 16.22
N PRO A 223 -14.24 12.07 15.77
CA PRO A 223 -14.65 11.96 14.38
C PRO A 223 -13.68 12.72 13.46
N MET A 224 -13.20 12.06 12.41
CA MET A 224 -12.59 12.73 11.28
C MET A 224 -13.66 13.34 10.37
N ALA A 225 -14.84 12.69 10.28
CA ALA A 225 -15.98 13.14 9.50
C ALA A 225 -17.30 12.60 10.07
N THR A 226 -18.42 13.07 9.54
CA THR A 226 -19.76 12.54 9.84
C THR A 226 -19.98 11.17 9.20
N LYS A 227 -21.14 10.53 9.46
CA LYS A 227 -21.55 9.25 8.88
C LYS A 227 -20.55 8.12 9.14
N ALA A 228 -20.14 7.99 10.42
CA ALA A 228 -19.11 7.01 10.81
C ALA A 228 -17.90 7.07 9.86
N ASN A 229 -17.33 8.26 9.69
CA ASN A 229 -16.22 8.52 8.77
C ASN A 229 -16.48 8.06 7.33
N GLY A 230 -17.70 8.31 6.82
CA GLY A 230 -18.10 7.99 5.44
C GLY A 230 -18.51 6.53 5.21
N LEU A 231 -18.45 5.66 6.22
CA LEU A 231 -18.86 4.26 6.07
C LEU A 231 -20.38 4.13 5.86
N ASP A 232 -21.18 5.07 6.42
CA ASP A 232 -22.64 5.06 6.37
C ASP A 232 -23.23 5.92 5.23
N GLY A 233 -22.38 6.51 4.37
CA GLY A 233 -22.86 7.27 3.19
C GLY A 233 -21.87 8.29 2.66
N PHE A 234 -22.07 8.68 1.39
CA PHE A 234 -21.21 9.64 0.70
C PHE A 234 -21.57 11.12 0.96
N ASP A 235 -22.74 11.39 1.60
CA ASP A 235 -23.16 12.72 2.05
C ASP A 235 -22.45 13.16 3.35
N THR A 236 -21.16 12.89 3.40
CA THR A 236 -20.27 13.05 4.55
C THR A 236 -19.67 14.46 4.60
N GLU A 237 -19.38 14.94 5.82
CA GLU A 237 -18.70 16.21 6.07
C GLU A 237 -17.49 15.99 6.97
N MET A 238 -16.35 16.58 6.61
CA MET A 238 -15.12 16.57 7.43
C MET A 238 -15.27 17.34 8.71
N LYS A 239 -14.64 16.87 9.79
CA LYS A 239 -14.71 17.41 11.17
C LYS A 239 -13.33 17.51 11.85
N PHE A 240 -12.23 17.32 11.13
CA PHE A 240 -10.88 17.26 11.71
C PHE A 240 -10.26 18.65 12.04
N ASN A 241 -11.08 19.65 12.27
CA ASN A 241 -10.71 20.98 12.80
C ASN A 241 -11.19 21.21 14.24
N SER A 242 -11.38 20.14 15.01
CA SER A 242 -11.77 20.21 16.41
C SER A 242 -10.66 20.85 17.27
N PRO A 243 -10.99 21.35 18.50
CA PRO A 243 -9.96 21.90 19.39
C PRO A 243 -8.78 20.95 19.64
N LEU A 244 -9.01 19.64 19.64
CA LEU A 244 -7.96 18.63 19.83
C LEU A 244 -7.01 18.60 18.63
N HIS A 245 -7.53 18.60 17.40
CA HIS A 245 -6.71 18.66 16.18
C HIS A 245 -5.91 19.96 16.10
N VAL A 246 -6.53 21.09 16.45
CA VAL A 246 -5.84 22.40 16.51
C VAL A 246 -4.72 22.39 17.54
N LYS A 247 -4.97 21.88 18.76
CA LYS A 247 -3.94 21.70 19.81
C LYS A 247 -2.78 20.87 19.29
N HIS A 248 -3.07 19.75 18.62
CA HIS A 248 -2.04 18.85 18.10
C HIS A 248 -1.18 19.50 17.02
N LEU A 249 -1.80 20.09 16.01
CA LEU A 249 -1.08 20.78 14.94
C LEU A 249 -0.27 21.98 15.48
N GLN A 250 -0.80 22.72 16.46
CA GLN A 250 -0.06 23.83 17.09
C GLN A 250 1.20 23.31 17.81
N ASN A 251 1.12 22.20 18.54
CA ASN A 251 2.29 21.57 19.16
C ASN A 251 3.35 21.20 18.13
N LEU A 252 2.96 20.64 16.98
CA LEU A 252 3.91 20.31 15.89
C LEU A 252 4.54 21.58 15.30
N ILE A 253 3.76 22.65 15.09
CA ILE A 253 4.26 23.95 14.61
C ILE A 253 5.31 24.51 15.59
N ASP A 254 5.04 24.45 16.89
CA ASP A 254 5.95 25.00 17.90
C ASP A 254 7.27 24.19 17.97
N LEU A 255 7.20 22.87 17.84
CA LEU A 255 8.37 22.00 17.81
C LEU A 255 9.14 22.06 16.47
N GLN A 256 8.48 22.41 15.37
CA GLN A 256 9.12 22.60 14.07
C GLN A 256 10.06 23.82 14.05
N LYS A 257 9.77 24.87 14.83
CA LYS A 257 10.55 26.10 14.88
C LYS A 257 12.02 25.88 15.22
N ASP A 258 12.30 24.90 16.07
CA ASP A 258 13.65 24.55 16.52
C ASP A 258 14.09 23.15 16.05
N LYS A 259 13.34 22.50 15.18
CA LYS A 259 13.58 21.14 14.66
C LYS A 259 13.55 20.02 15.71
N THR A 260 12.91 20.24 16.85
CA THR A 260 12.56 19.16 17.78
C THR A 260 11.62 18.16 17.11
N TYR A 261 10.63 18.67 16.38
CA TYR A 261 9.93 17.95 15.31
C TYR A 261 10.44 18.47 13.96
N ASP A 262 10.71 17.60 13.00
CA ASP A 262 11.22 18.02 11.68
C ASP A 262 10.45 17.33 10.55
N TYR A 263 9.45 18.03 9.99
CA TYR A 263 8.71 17.59 8.83
C TYR A 263 9.60 17.55 7.58
N SER A 264 9.58 16.45 6.84
CA SER A 264 10.53 16.20 5.75
C SER A 264 9.86 15.75 4.45
N GLY A 265 8.62 16.16 4.23
CA GLY A 265 7.90 15.91 2.98
C GLY A 265 6.77 14.89 3.08
N ARG A 266 6.13 14.67 1.95
CA ARG A 266 4.92 13.84 1.82
C ARG A 266 5.27 12.38 1.59
N ASP A 267 4.28 11.52 1.81
CA ASP A 267 4.34 10.07 1.59
C ASP A 267 5.47 9.41 2.39
N SER A 268 6.15 8.44 1.81
CA SER A 268 7.25 7.69 2.43
C SER A 268 8.63 8.36 2.27
N LYS A 269 8.71 9.57 1.71
CA LYS A 269 9.98 10.21 1.34
C LYS A 269 10.94 10.42 2.51
N SER A 270 10.41 10.64 3.71
CA SER A 270 11.18 10.87 4.94
C SER A 270 11.67 9.60 5.64
N GLU A 271 11.20 8.41 5.25
CA GLU A 271 11.49 7.15 5.97
C GLU A 271 12.98 6.83 6.08
N GLY A 272 13.76 7.17 5.06
CA GLY A 272 15.22 6.99 5.07
C GLY A 272 15.94 7.67 6.23
N ARG A 273 15.38 8.73 6.80
CA ARG A 273 15.93 9.47 7.93
C ARG A 273 15.94 8.66 9.24
N PHE A 274 14.96 7.76 9.41
CA PHE A 274 14.98 6.82 10.53
C PHE A 274 16.07 5.76 10.35
N THR A 275 16.11 5.10 9.20
CA THR A 275 17.07 4.01 8.96
C THR A 275 18.53 4.47 8.91
N SER A 276 18.78 5.74 8.58
CA SER A 276 20.11 6.36 8.68
C SER A 276 20.50 6.74 10.10
N GLY A 277 19.56 6.73 11.06
CA GLY A 277 19.77 7.22 12.42
C GLY A 277 19.64 8.73 12.59
N GLU A 278 19.25 9.46 11.53
CA GLU A 278 19.06 10.91 11.58
C GLU A 278 17.88 11.32 12.48
N CYS A 279 16.78 10.57 12.47
CA CYS A 279 15.64 10.75 13.36
C CYS A 279 15.57 9.61 14.37
N ALA A 280 15.50 9.92 15.67
CA ALA A 280 15.48 8.93 16.74
C ALA A 280 14.07 8.39 17.05
N ILE A 281 13.02 9.20 16.87
CA ILE A 281 11.62 8.83 17.02
C ILE A 281 10.94 9.11 15.68
N PHE A 282 10.20 8.10 15.16
CA PHE A 282 9.63 8.23 13.82
C PHE A 282 8.27 7.52 13.70
N LEU A 283 7.22 8.26 13.30
CA LEU A 283 5.91 7.69 13.01
C LEU A 283 5.81 7.30 11.53
N THR A 284 5.59 6.02 11.27
CA THR A 284 5.27 5.53 9.92
C THR A 284 4.60 4.15 9.96
N SER A 285 4.33 3.61 8.80
CA SER A 285 3.72 2.29 8.61
C SER A 285 4.54 1.16 9.24
N SER A 286 3.85 0.16 9.78
CA SER A 286 4.46 -1.12 10.16
C SER A 286 5.11 -1.83 8.97
N GLY A 287 4.60 -1.62 7.74
CA GLY A 287 5.18 -2.13 6.50
C GLY A 287 6.57 -1.56 6.15
N PHE A 288 7.06 -0.61 6.93
CA PHE A 288 8.44 -0.11 6.84
C PHE A 288 9.47 -1.09 7.45
N TYR A 289 9.05 -2.11 8.19
CA TYR A 289 9.92 -3.07 8.88
C TYR A 289 11.00 -3.69 7.98
N GLY A 290 10.63 -4.11 6.77
CA GLY A 290 11.61 -4.70 5.84
C GLY A 290 12.78 -3.76 5.56
N ASN A 291 12.53 -2.47 5.37
CA ASN A 291 13.55 -1.45 5.18
C ASN A 291 14.35 -1.16 6.46
N VAL A 292 13.69 -1.13 7.62
CA VAL A 292 14.36 -0.95 8.92
C VAL A 292 15.33 -2.12 9.18
N LYS A 293 14.85 -3.34 9.01
CA LYS A 293 15.66 -4.56 9.19
C LYS A 293 16.88 -4.61 8.26
N ALA A 294 16.73 -4.15 7.03
CA ALA A 294 17.82 -4.17 6.04
C ALA A 294 18.88 -3.07 6.30
N ASN A 295 18.46 -1.89 6.74
CA ASN A 295 19.28 -0.68 6.69
C ASN A 295 19.67 -0.10 8.05
N ALA A 296 18.85 -0.23 9.11
CA ALA A 296 19.19 0.28 10.43
C ALA A 296 20.35 -0.49 11.06
N LYS A 297 21.36 0.24 11.58
CA LYS A 297 22.56 -0.32 12.19
C LYS A 297 22.63 -0.03 13.71
N PHE A 298 21.48 0.22 14.32
CA PHE A 298 21.30 0.55 15.73
C PHE A 298 20.22 -0.33 16.35
N ASP A 299 20.12 -0.37 17.68
CA ASP A 299 19.03 -1.06 18.37
C ASP A 299 17.73 -0.28 18.21
N TYR A 300 16.71 -0.94 17.68
CA TYR A 300 15.41 -0.33 17.40
C TYR A 300 14.24 -1.14 17.95
N THR A 301 13.13 -0.46 18.12
CA THR A 301 11.85 -1.10 18.41
C THR A 301 10.71 -0.35 17.72
N SER A 302 9.53 -0.95 17.68
CA SER A 302 8.28 -0.24 17.42
C SER A 302 7.38 -0.30 18.65
N THR A 303 6.55 0.73 18.81
CA THR A 303 5.55 0.81 19.87
C THR A 303 4.26 1.42 19.32
N LEU A 304 3.21 1.38 20.14
CA LEU A 304 1.93 1.97 19.81
C LEU A 304 2.07 3.46 19.54
N MET A 305 1.16 4.01 18.74
CA MET A 305 1.06 5.46 18.53
C MET A 305 0.89 6.20 19.86
N PRO A 306 1.47 7.39 19.99
CA PRO A 306 1.25 8.21 21.17
C PRO A 306 -0.16 8.79 21.20
N TYR A 307 -0.65 9.06 22.40
CA TYR A 307 -1.98 9.64 22.63
C TYR A 307 -1.93 10.77 23.67
N TYR A 308 -2.96 11.60 23.72
CA TYR A 308 -3.15 12.56 24.80
C TYR A 308 -3.93 11.92 25.95
N PRO A 309 -3.35 11.80 27.14
CA PRO A 309 -3.96 11.09 28.28
C PRO A 309 -5.17 11.82 28.87
N ASP A 310 -5.33 13.11 28.58
CA ASP A 310 -6.46 13.95 28.97
C ASP A 310 -7.68 13.82 28.01
N VAL A 311 -7.59 12.99 26.98
CA VAL A 311 -8.68 12.74 26.02
C VAL A 311 -9.45 11.48 26.42
N GLU A 312 -10.72 11.64 26.74
CA GLU A 312 -11.60 10.53 27.09
C GLU A 312 -11.71 9.52 25.93
N GLY A 313 -11.59 8.25 26.22
CA GLY A 313 -11.65 7.17 25.24
C GLY A 313 -10.31 6.83 24.56
N ALA A 314 -9.29 7.70 24.66
CA ALA A 314 -7.96 7.42 24.13
C ALA A 314 -7.13 6.52 25.08
N PRO A 315 -6.23 5.66 24.54
CA PRO A 315 -6.18 5.28 23.13
C PRO A 315 -7.34 4.34 22.75
N GLN A 316 -7.83 4.46 21.51
CA GLN A 316 -8.85 3.57 20.91
C GLN A 316 -8.16 2.55 19.99
N ASN A 317 -8.67 2.24 18.82
CA ASN A 317 -7.99 1.46 17.79
C ASN A 317 -7.42 2.37 16.71
N SER A 318 -6.28 1.97 16.13
CA SER A 318 -5.86 2.52 14.84
C SER A 318 -6.76 1.99 13.72
N ILE A 319 -6.66 2.59 12.54
CA ILE A 319 -7.28 2.10 11.31
C ILE A 319 -6.23 1.52 10.39
N ILE A 320 -6.64 0.61 9.49
CA ILE A 320 -5.69 0.03 8.55
C ILE A 320 -5.13 1.07 7.59
N GLY A 321 -3.90 0.83 7.18
CA GLY A 321 -3.27 1.42 6.01
C GLY A 321 -2.87 0.34 5.02
N GLY A 322 -2.04 0.74 4.04
CA GLY A 322 -1.55 -0.19 3.03
C GLY A 322 -2.50 -0.29 1.85
N ALA A 323 -2.61 -1.47 1.23
CA ALA A 323 -3.33 -1.59 -0.04
C ALA A 323 -3.97 -2.96 -0.23
N SER A 324 -4.92 -3.00 -1.16
CA SER A 324 -5.52 -4.21 -1.73
C SER A 324 -5.33 -4.27 -3.24
N LEU A 325 -5.56 -5.44 -3.83
CA LEU A 325 -5.46 -5.69 -5.26
C LEU A 325 -6.85 -5.64 -5.88
N TRP A 326 -7.03 -4.72 -6.80
CA TRP A 326 -8.28 -4.52 -7.53
C TRP A 326 -8.18 -5.14 -8.92
N VAL A 327 -9.18 -5.92 -9.31
CA VAL A 327 -9.26 -6.51 -10.64
C VAL A 327 -9.95 -5.53 -11.56
N MET A 328 -9.29 -5.17 -12.64
CA MET A 328 -9.83 -4.20 -13.60
C MET A 328 -10.82 -4.87 -14.54
N GLY A 329 -11.88 -4.15 -14.89
CA GLY A 329 -12.91 -4.59 -15.80
C GLY A 329 -12.45 -4.72 -17.26
N GLY A 330 -13.26 -5.39 -18.10
CA GLY A 330 -13.05 -5.47 -19.55
C GLY A 330 -12.02 -6.50 -20.00
N LYS A 331 -11.71 -7.51 -19.18
CA LYS A 331 -10.79 -8.62 -19.51
C LYS A 331 -11.57 -9.85 -20.00
N SER A 332 -10.89 -10.71 -20.75
CA SER A 332 -11.47 -11.98 -21.20
C SER A 332 -11.66 -12.97 -20.03
N ALA A 333 -12.48 -13.98 -20.22
CA ALA A 333 -12.73 -15.01 -19.22
C ALA A 333 -11.43 -15.77 -18.85
N GLU A 334 -10.54 -15.99 -19.82
CA GLU A 334 -9.26 -16.68 -19.59
C GLU A 334 -8.30 -15.81 -18.78
N GLU A 335 -8.21 -14.50 -19.04
CA GLU A 335 -7.42 -13.57 -18.25
C GLU A 335 -7.95 -13.49 -16.82
N TYR A 336 -9.27 -13.43 -16.62
CA TYR A 336 -9.87 -13.45 -15.27
C TYR A 336 -9.56 -14.74 -14.52
N LYS A 337 -9.58 -15.88 -15.21
CA LYS A 337 -9.19 -17.16 -14.60
C LYS A 337 -7.73 -17.16 -14.15
N GLY A 338 -6.82 -16.56 -14.93
CA GLY A 338 -5.43 -16.35 -14.54
C GLY A 338 -5.29 -15.48 -13.30
N VAL A 339 -6.03 -14.36 -13.20
CA VAL A 339 -6.07 -13.52 -12.02
C VAL A 339 -6.56 -14.30 -10.80
N ALA A 340 -7.65 -15.08 -10.93
CA ALA A 340 -8.19 -15.89 -9.84
C ALA A 340 -7.20 -16.95 -9.35
N LYS A 341 -6.48 -17.62 -10.27
CA LYS A 341 -5.40 -18.56 -9.94
C LYS A 341 -4.27 -17.90 -9.16
N PHE A 342 -3.88 -16.68 -9.56
CA PHE A 342 -2.86 -15.92 -8.83
C PHE A 342 -3.35 -15.51 -7.44
N PHE A 343 -4.60 -15.10 -7.28
CA PHE A 343 -5.16 -14.79 -5.96
C PHE A 343 -5.29 -16.02 -5.06
N ALA A 344 -5.68 -17.17 -5.63
CA ALA A 344 -5.66 -18.45 -4.90
C ALA A 344 -4.23 -18.80 -4.43
N PHE A 345 -3.22 -18.60 -5.29
CA PHE A 345 -1.81 -18.77 -4.93
C PHE A 345 -1.39 -17.82 -3.80
N LEU A 346 -1.79 -16.53 -3.84
CA LEU A 346 -1.51 -15.57 -2.77
C LEU A 346 -2.26 -15.88 -1.47
N SER A 347 -3.37 -16.63 -1.52
CA SER A 347 -4.17 -17.01 -0.35
C SER A 347 -3.58 -18.16 0.48
N ASP A 348 -2.48 -18.77 0.01
CA ASP A 348 -1.80 -19.82 0.77
C ASP A 348 -1.29 -19.30 2.12
N THR A 349 -1.62 -20.04 3.19
CA THR A 349 -1.33 -19.61 4.57
C THR A 349 0.16 -19.42 4.86
N ASP A 350 1.02 -20.29 4.29
CA ASP A 350 2.45 -20.22 4.51
C ASP A 350 3.05 -19.01 3.83
N ARG A 351 2.55 -18.71 2.63
CA ARG A 351 2.95 -17.54 1.85
C ARG A 351 2.51 -16.25 2.52
N GLN A 352 1.30 -16.20 3.06
CA GLN A 352 0.82 -15.04 3.81
C GLN A 352 1.58 -14.83 5.12
N ALA A 353 1.88 -15.91 5.85
CA ALA A 353 2.71 -15.83 7.06
C ALA A 353 4.12 -15.34 6.73
N LYS A 354 4.73 -15.85 5.66
CA LYS A 354 6.04 -15.40 5.18
C LYS A 354 6.03 -13.93 4.77
N LEU A 355 5.01 -13.49 4.02
CA LEU A 355 4.84 -12.09 3.62
C LEU A 355 4.80 -11.17 4.84
N HIS A 356 4.00 -11.49 5.84
CA HIS A 356 3.95 -10.76 7.11
C HIS A 356 5.32 -10.68 7.80
N GLN A 357 5.99 -11.81 7.96
CA GLN A 357 7.26 -11.92 8.69
C GLN A 357 8.42 -11.17 8.01
N GLU A 358 8.40 -11.05 6.69
CA GLU A 358 9.44 -10.37 5.92
C GLU A 358 9.20 -8.87 5.78
N SER A 359 7.95 -8.45 5.60
CA SER A 359 7.59 -7.09 5.23
C SER A 359 7.18 -6.20 6.40
N GLY A 360 6.64 -6.78 7.49
CA GLY A 360 6.01 -6.04 8.57
C GLY A 360 4.56 -5.59 8.28
N TYR A 361 4.00 -5.95 7.12
CA TYR A 361 2.57 -5.86 6.90
C TYR A 361 1.82 -6.84 7.82
N LEU A 362 0.54 -6.60 8.05
CA LEU A 362 -0.29 -7.47 8.90
C LEU A 362 -0.37 -8.90 8.36
N PRO A 363 -0.49 -9.91 9.23
CA PRO A 363 -0.96 -11.24 8.81
C PRO A 363 -2.44 -11.11 8.49
N ILE A 364 -2.77 -10.85 7.22
CA ILE A 364 -4.13 -10.46 6.80
C ILE A 364 -5.21 -11.50 7.07
N THR A 365 -4.82 -12.77 7.31
CA THR A 365 -5.75 -13.85 7.69
C THR A 365 -5.48 -14.37 9.11
N LYS A 366 -6.54 -14.87 9.75
CA LYS A 366 -6.46 -15.53 11.06
C LYS A 366 -5.48 -16.70 11.05
N ALA A 367 -5.51 -17.52 10.00
CA ALA A 367 -4.62 -18.69 9.85
C ALA A 367 -3.13 -18.28 9.76
N ALA A 368 -2.79 -17.22 9.03
CA ALA A 368 -1.42 -16.72 8.94
C ALA A 368 -0.94 -16.14 10.28
N TYR A 369 -1.82 -15.47 11.03
CA TYR A 369 -1.52 -15.00 12.38
C TYR A 369 -1.24 -16.17 13.35
N GLU A 370 -2.14 -17.15 13.44
CA GLU A 370 -1.98 -18.29 14.33
C GLU A 370 -0.73 -19.13 13.98
N LYS A 371 -0.45 -19.30 12.70
CA LYS A 371 0.76 -19.99 12.25
C LYS A 371 2.03 -19.24 12.67
N THR A 372 2.07 -17.93 12.48
CA THR A 372 3.21 -17.09 12.89
C THR A 372 3.40 -17.12 14.40
N LYS A 373 2.31 -17.04 15.17
CA LYS A 373 2.32 -17.12 16.64
C LYS A 373 2.83 -18.46 17.14
N ALA A 374 2.28 -19.56 16.59
CA ALA A 374 2.65 -20.93 16.99
C ALA A 374 4.12 -21.27 16.70
N SER A 375 4.77 -20.56 15.77
CA SER A 375 6.20 -20.72 15.47
C SER A 375 7.14 -20.06 16.47
N GLY A 376 6.64 -19.32 17.49
CA GLY A 376 7.41 -18.52 18.41
C GLY A 376 8.09 -17.31 17.73
N PHE A 377 7.53 -16.84 16.62
CA PHE A 377 8.12 -15.75 15.84
C PHE A 377 8.01 -14.40 16.55
N TYR A 378 6.88 -14.13 17.20
CA TYR A 378 6.67 -12.84 17.89
C TYR A 378 7.53 -12.67 19.15
N GLU A 379 7.90 -13.76 19.84
CA GLU A 379 8.84 -13.72 20.98
C GLU A 379 10.22 -13.20 20.55
N LYS A 380 10.63 -13.52 19.32
CA LYS A 380 11.90 -13.08 18.74
C LYS A 380 11.80 -11.75 18.00
N ASN A 381 10.58 -11.38 17.56
CA ASN A 381 10.30 -10.19 16.75
C ASN A 381 9.08 -9.42 17.27
N PRO A 382 9.11 -8.93 18.53
CA PRO A 382 7.94 -8.30 19.18
C PRO A 382 7.45 -7.05 18.44
N VAL A 383 8.31 -6.40 17.67
CA VAL A 383 7.96 -5.23 16.82
C VAL A 383 6.86 -5.54 15.80
N LEU A 384 6.73 -6.79 15.37
CA LEU A 384 5.76 -7.22 14.37
C LEU A 384 4.38 -7.54 14.94
N GLU A 385 4.25 -7.62 16.25
CA GLU A 385 2.95 -7.76 16.91
C GLU A 385 2.30 -6.40 17.24
N THR A 386 3.09 -5.33 17.31
CA THR A 386 2.63 -3.96 17.62
C THR A 386 1.44 -3.51 16.76
N PRO A 387 1.47 -3.64 15.42
CA PRO A 387 0.36 -3.17 14.57
C PRO A 387 -0.94 -3.93 14.81
N LEU A 388 -0.87 -5.20 15.21
CA LEU A 388 -2.06 -5.97 15.58
C LEU A 388 -2.67 -5.45 16.90
N LYS A 389 -1.81 -5.17 17.88
CA LYS A 389 -2.25 -4.61 19.18
C LYS A 389 -2.95 -3.28 19.01
N GLU A 390 -2.51 -2.45 18.08
CA GLU A 390 -3.15 -1.17 17.79
C GLU A 390 -4.54 -1.31 17.15
N LEU A 391 -4.70 -2.27 16.25
CA LEU A 391 -5.97 -2.50 15.56
C LEU A 391 -7.01 -3.21 16.43
N THR A 392 -6.58 -3.84 17.53
CA THR A 392 -7.41 -4.66 18.42
C THR A 392 -7.34 -4.23 19.88
N ASN A 393 -6.98 -2.98 20.13
CA ASN A 393 -6.79 -2.46 21.49
C ASN A 393 -8.12 -2.42 22.28
N LYS A 394 -9.23 -2.09 21.60
CA LYS A 394 -10.59 -2.03 22.14
C LYS A 394 -11.62 -2.48 21.10
N GLU A 395 -12.89 -2.59 21.52
CA GLU A 395 -13.99 -2.73 20.55
C GLU A 395 -14.06 -1.49 19.65
N PRO A 396 -14.16 -1.66 18.33
CA PRO A 396 -14.20 -0.55 17.39
C PRO A 396 -15.43 0.35 17.60
N THR A 397 -15.22 1.66 17.52
CA THR A 397 -16.31 2.66 17.52
C THR A 397 -16.56 3.16 16.09
N GLU A 398 -17.55 4.03 15.92
CA GLU A 398 -17.78 4.73 14.64
C GLU A 398 -16.57 5.52 14.14
N ASN A 399 -15.69 5.95 15.05
CA ASN A 399 -14.49 6.75 14.74
C ASN A 399 -13.26 5.87 14.38
N SER A 400 -13.27 4.58 14.71
CA SER A 400 -12.11 3.69 14.58
C SER A 400 -12.32 2.47 13.69
N ARG A 401 -13.47 2.36 13.00
CA ARG A 401 -13.73 1.24 12.05
C ARG A 401 -13.05 1.41 10.71
N GLY A 402 -12.62 2.62 10.35
CA GLY A 402 -12.03 2.95 9.06
C GLY A 402 -12.54 4.25 8.49
N LEU A 403 -12.12 4.55 7.25
CA LEU A 403 -12.49 5.73 6.49
C LEU A 403 -13.02 5.32 5.11
N ARG A 404 -14.06 5.99 4.61
CA ARG A 404 -14.61 5.73 3.27
C ARG A 404 -15.04 7.02 2.59
N PHE A 405 -14.06 7.76 2.05
CA PHE A 405 -14.30 9.04 1.38
C PHE A 405 -13.97 8.94 -0.11
N GLY A 406 -14.85 9.47 -0.94
CA GLY A 406 -14.54 9.63 -2.36
C GLY A 406 -13.46 10.69 -2.57
N ASN A 407 -12.58 10.45 -3.56
CA ASN A 407 -11.46 11.33 -3.88
C ASN A 407 -10.53 11.64 -2.69
N MET A 408 -10.38 10.68 -1.75
CA MET A 408 -9.57 10.88 -0.54
C MET A 408 -8.09 11.19 -0.85
N VAL A 409 -7.56 10.75 -1.99
CA VAL A 409 -6.20 11.11 -2.44
C VAL A 409 -6.08 12.62 -2.57
N GLN A 410 -7.02 13.29 -3.25
CA GLN A 410 -7.05 14.74 -3.37
C GLN A 410 -7.28 15.44 -2.02
N ILE A 411 -8.06 14.82 -1.13
CA ILE A 411 -8.26 15.32 0.22
C ILE A 411 -6.95 15.26 1.02
N ARG A 412 -6.18 14.17 0.92
CA ARG A 412 -4.84 14.08 1.53
C ARG A 412 -3.88 15.15 1.00
N ASP A 413 -3.94 15.46 -0.30
CA ASP A 413 -3.15 16.55 -0.87
C ASP A 413 -3.52 17.89 -0.23
N VAL A 414 -4.81 18.19 -0.12
CA VAL A 414 -5.32 19.40 0.55
C VAL A 414 -4.87 19.47 2.01
N ILE A 415 -5.00 18.38 2.76
CA ILE A 415 -4.56 18.30 4.15
C ILE A 415 -3.06 18.56 4.25
N SER A 416 -2.27 17.95 3.38
CA SER A 416 -0.82 18.11 3.35
C SER A 416 -0.41 19.55 3.05
N GLU A 417 -1.03 20.19 2.05
CA GLU A 417 -0.79 21.60 1.71
C GLU A 417 -1.04 22.53 2.89
N GLU A 418 -2.15 22.32 3.60
CA GLU A 418 -2.52 23.18 4.72
C GLU A 418 -1.63 22.94 5.97
N ILE A 419 -1.25 21.69 6.24
CA ILE A 419 -0.27 21.34 7.28
C ILE A 419 1.09 21.98 6.94
N GLU A 420 1.57 21.84 5.72
CA GLU A 420 2.84 22.43 5.25
C GLU A 420 2.84 23.94 5.38
N ALA A 421 1.74 24.61 5.00
CA ALA A 421 1.59 26.06 5.15
C ALA A 421 1.64 26.49 6.64
N ALA A 422 1.02 25.71 7.53
CA ALA A 422 1.06 25.98 8.96
C ALA A 422 2.46 25.76 9.56
N LEU A 423 3.12 24.66 9.22
CA LEU A 423 4.49 24.34 9.66
C LEU A 423 5.51 25.36 9.16
N ALA A 424 5.28 25.93 7.97
CA ALA A 424 6.08 27.01 7.40
C ALA A 424 5.77 28.40 8.04
N GLY A 425 4.83 28.47 9.00
CA GLY A 425 4.43 29.71 9.68
C GLY A 425 3.60 30.67 8.83
N GLN A 426 3.04 30.21 7.69
CA GLN A 426 2.25 31.04 6.79
C GLN A 426 0.83 31.29 7.30
N LYS A 427 0.31 30.40 8.16
CA LYS A 427 -1.01 30.53 8.79
C LYS A 427 -1.08 29.82 10.14
N PRO A 428 -1.98 30.24 11.05
CA PRO A 428 -2.21 29.55 12.32
C PRO A 428 -2.78 28.14 12.12
N ALA A 429 -2.56 27.24 13.09
CA ALA A 429 -3.07 25.87 13.06
C ALA A 429 -4.59 25.79 12.78
N LYS A 430 -5.36 26.66 13.46
CA LYS A 430 -6.82 26.69 13.28
C LYS A 430 -7.23 27.07 11.85
N ASP A 431 -6.63 28.11 11.28
CA ASP A 431 -6.96 28.59 9.94
C ASP A 431 -6.58 27.56 8.87
N ALA A 432 -5.45 26.86 9.06
CA ALA A 432 -5.02 25.76 8.19
C ALA A 432 -6.03 24.60 8.21
N LEU A 433 -6.44 24.15 9.40
CA LEU A 433 -7.41 23.06 9.51
C LEU A 433 -8.80 23.46 9.03
N ASP A 434 -9.26 24.68 9.27
CA ASP A 434 -10.54 25.19 8.74
C ASP A 434 -10.52 25.23 7.20
N ALA A 435 -9.42 25.69 6.60
CA ALA A 435 -9.23 25.68 5.16
C ALA A 435 -9.20 24.25 4.60
N ALA A 436 -8.48 23.35 5.26
CA ALA A 436 -8.43 21.95 4.86
C ALA A 436 -9.80 21.28 4.89
N VAL A 437 -10.58 21.48 5.96
CA VAL A 437 -11.96 20.97 6.09
C VAL A 437 -12.86 21.55 4.99
N SER A 438 -12.82 22.87 4.77
CA SER A 438 -13.65 23.54 3.76
C SER A 438 -13.36 23.02 2.34
N ARG A 439 -12.07 22.96 1.96
CA ARG A 439 -11.63 22.46 0.64
C ARG A 439 -11.97 20.98 0.48
N SER A 440 -11.77 20.17 1.50
CA SER A 440 -12.10 18.73 1.49
C SER A 440 -13.59 18.49 1.32
N ASN A 441 -14.44 19.28 1.97
CA ASN A 441 -15.89 19.20 1.81
C ASN A 441 -16.35 19.56 0.38
N GLN A 442 -15.68 20.48 -0.30
CA GLN A 442 -15.95 20.76 -1.72
C GLN A 442 -15.65 19.53 -2.59
N ILE A 443 -14.54 18.82 -2.35
CA ILE A 443 -14.16 17.59 -3.05
C ILE A 443 -15.19 16.48 -2.78
N LEU A 444 -15.64 16.31 -1.54
CA LEU A 444 -16.70 15.35 -1.20
C LEU A 444 -18.00 15.64 -1.93
N ARG A 445 -18.45 16.89 -2.00
CA ARG A 445 -19.66 17.28 -2.77
C ARG A 445 -19.52 17.01 -4.26
N GLN A 446 -18.32 17.16 -4.83
CA GLN A 446 -18.07 16.80 -6.23
C GLN A 446 -18.21 15.29 -6.45
N PHE A 447 -17.58 14.48 -5.60
CA PHE A 447 -17.67 13.02 -5.68
C PHE A 447 -19.10 12.51 -5.51
N GLU A 448 -19.83 13.02 -4.51
CA GLU A 448 -21.22 12.67 -4.23
C GLU A 448 -22.11 12.81 -5.47
N ARG A 449 -21.93 13.89 -6.25
CA ARG A 449 -22.66 14.11 -7.51
C ARG A 449 -22.35 13.10 -8.61
N THR A 450 -21.18 12.45 -8.56
CA THR A 450 -20.77 11.46 -9.57
C THR A 450 -21.30 10.06 -9.29
N VAL A 451 -21.65 9.76 -8.05
CA VAL A 451 -22.06 8.41 -7.60
C VAL A 451 -23.57 8.28 -7.36
N ARG A 452 -24.28 9.40 -7.26
CA ARG A 452 -25.76 9.46 -7.29
C ARG A 452 -26.26 9.19 -8.72
#